data_7ad041cef44a73f4006e50d25fa89cc1
#
_entry.id   7ad041cef44a73f4006e50d25fa89cc1
#
_cell.length_a   1.000
_cell.length_b   1.000
_cell.length_c   1.000
_cell.angle_alpha   90.00
_cell.angle_beta   90.00
_cell.angle_gamma   90.00
#
_symmetry.space_group_name_H-M   'P 1'
#
loop_
_entity.id
_entity.type
_entity.pdbx_description
1 polymer ?
#
loop_
_entity_poly.entity_id
_entity_poly.type
_entity_poly.pdbx_seq_one_letter_code
_entity_poly.pdbx_strand_id
1 'polypeptide(L)'
;MDFQQGLITTIHEYGVTGNLLKELNKSLKRRSTSILIPCLYEEFERPALKDIRGVLKNLTGLNELVIALSAKTVEQVKSAKSFFDSMPFPVHVQWTNSPSVIELLKSQEKNGLELLGTPGKGWAVWQGIGVATRKSEVVALFDADIRTFSP
;
A
#
# COMPACT_ATOMS: atom_id res chain seq x y z
N MET A 1 14.59 24.58 -14.82
CA MET A 1 14.08 25.16 -13.55
C MET A 1 14.43 24.16 -12.48
N ASP A 2 15.51 24.43 -11.73
CA ASP A 2 15.96 23.50 -10.70
C ASP A 2 14.99 23.55 -9.53
N PHE A 3 14.45 22.40 -9.19
CA PHE A 3 13.57 22.24 -8.05
C PHE A 3 14.44 22.40 -6.78
N GLN A 4 14.41 23.55 -6.14
CA GLN A 4 15.03 23.69 -4.83
C GLN A 4 14.20 22.90 -3.82
N GLN A 5 14.65 21.70 -3.52
CA GLN A 5 14.14 20.95 -2.40
C GLN A 5 14.59 21.65 -1.10
N GLY A 6 13.64 21.90 -0.20
CA GLY A 6 13.96 22.30 1.16
C GLY A 6 14.80 21.27 1.90
N LEU A 7 15.08 21.50 3.17
CA LEU A 7 15.83 20.53 4.00
C LEU A 7 15.17 19.15 3.96
N ILE A 8 15.80 18.21 3.26
CA ILE A 8 15.44 16.80 3.28
C ILE A 8 16.34 16.13 4.32
N THR A 9 15.73 15.63 5.37
CA THR A 9 16.45 14.74 6.28
C THR A 9 16.36 13.34 5.72
N THR A 10 17.47 12.83 5.19
CA THR A 10 17.58 11.43 4.80
C THR A 10 18.16 10.67 5.99
N ILE A 11 17.34 9.79 6.56
CA ILE A 11 17.78 8.89 7.62
C ILE A 11 18.16 7.57 6.95
N HIS A 12 19.45 7.26 6.91
CA HIS A 12 19.98 5.97 6.48
C HIS A 12 20.34 5.17 7.71
N GLU A 13 19.44 4.32 8.16
CA GLU A 13 19.74 3.34 9.21
C GLU A 13 19.73 1.95 8.58
N TYR A 14 20.92 1.48 8.22
CA TYR A 14 21.12 0.14 7.68
C TYR A 14 21.57 -0.80 8.79
N GLY A 15 20.67 -1.50 9.39
CA GLY A 15 20.99 -2.47 10.42
C GLY A 15 20.20 -2.23 11.70
N VAL A 16 19.08 -2.87 11.73
CA VAL A 16 18.13 -2.79 12.82
C VAL A 16 18.49 -3.78 13.90
N THR A 17 18.74 -3.29 15.10
CA THR A 17 18.89 -4.10 16.29
C THR A 17 17.54 -4.36 16.95
N GLY A 18 17.35 -5.51 17.58
CA GLY A 18 16.10 -6.15 18.01
C GLY A 18 15.06 -5.38 18.86
N ASN A 19 15.23 -4.07 19.09
CA ASN A 19 14.24 -3.26 19.81
C ASN A 19 13.30 -2.44 18.90
N LEU A 20 13.60 -2.35 17.61
CA LEU A 20 12.87 -1.47 16.68
C LEU A 20 11.42 -1.89 16.46
N LEU A 21 11.13 -3.19 16.42
CA LEU A 21 9.74 -3.65 16.27
C LEU A 21 8.86 -3.20 17.44
N LYS A 22 9.42 -3.20 18.67
CA LYS A 22 8.70 -2.73 19.86
C LYS A 22 8.45 -1.23 19.81
N GLU A 23 9.45 -0.46 19.38
CA GLU A 23 9.32 1.00 19.22
C GLU A 23 8.38 1.36 18.08
N LEU A 24 8.47 0.65 16.95
CA LEU A 24 7.55 0.80 15.83
C LEU A 24 6.11 0.56 16.28
N ASN A 25 5.84 -0.57 16.95
CA ASN A 25 4.51 -0.89 17.45
C ASN A 25 3.98 0.16 18.45
N LYS A 26 4.86 0.77 19.25
CA LYS A 26 4.51 1.89 20.13
C LYS A 26 4.14 3.15 19.34
N SER A 27 4.86 3.43 18.28
CA SER A 27 4.63 4.59 17.40
C SER A 27 3.33 4.44 16.60
N LEU A 28 3.05 3.24 16.08
CA LEU A 28 1.81 2.92 15.36
C LEU A 28 0.55 3.12 16.23
N LYS A 29 0.67 2.91 17.56
CA LYS A 29 -0.42 3.18 18.52
C LYS A 29 -0.66 4.67 18.79
N ARG A 30 0.34 5.52 18.51
CA ARG A 30 0.23 6.97 18.76
C ARG A 30 -0.32 7.75 17.59
N ARG A 31 -0.05 7.29 16.37
CA ARG A 31 -0.53 7.90 15.12
C ARG A 31 -1.20 6.85 14.28
N SER A 32 -2.40 7.14 13.85
CA SER A 32 -3.12 6.26 12.92
C SER A 32 -2.32 6.14 11.62
N THR A 33 -1.81 4.95 11.37
CA THR A 33 -0.92 4.66 10.25
C THR A 33 -1.49 3.55 9.40
N SER A 34 -1.56 3.78 8.08
CA SER A 34 -1.82 2.74 7.10
C SER A 34 -0.56 2.40 6.30
N ILE A 35 -0.42 1.15 5.94
CA ILE A 35 0.56 0.73 4.93
C ILE A 35 -0.16 0.59 3.59
N LEU A 36 0.44 1.14 2.55
CA LEU A 36 -0.03 1.04 1.16
C LEU A 36 0.97 0.24 0.34
N ILE A 37 0.49 -0.82 -0.30
CA ILE A 37 1.29 -1.66 -1.22
C ILE A 37 0.61 -1.65 -2.60
N PRO A 38 1.15 -0.92 -3.60
CA PRO A 38 0.75 -1.08 -4.99
C PRO A 38 1.23 -2.46 -5.48
N CYS A 39 0.34 -3.24 -6.06
CA CYS A 39 0.60 -4.63 -6.36
C CYS A 39 -0.03 -5.05 -7.69
N LEU A 40 0.74 -5.72 -8.54
CA LEU A 40 0.20 -6.51 -9.63
C LEU A 40 -0.21 -7.88 -9.10
N TYR A 41 -1.23 -8.50 -9.67
CA TYR A 41 -1.66 -9.82 -9.20
C TYR A 41 -0.55 -10.88 -9.31
N GLU A 42 0.32 -10.77 -10.31
CA GLU A 42 1.46 -11.67 -10.53
C GLU A 42 2.46 -11.68 -9.36
N GLU A 43 2.49 -10.64 -8.51
CA GLU A 43 3.34 -10.60 -7.31
C GLU A 43 2.93 -11.61 -6.23
N PHE A 44 1.67 -12.08 -6.24
CA PHE A 44 1.18 -13.11 -5.32
C PHE A 44 1.83 -14.48 -5.52
N GLU A 45 2.35 -14.72 -6.72
CA GLU A 45 3.08 -15.94 -7.06
C GLU A 45 4.56 -15.89 -6.66
N ARG A 46 5.06 -14.68 -6.34
CA ARG A 46 6.47 -14.43 -6.01
C ARG A 46 6.73 -14.53 -4.50
N PRO A 47 7.96 -14.91 -4.11
CA PRO A 47 8.30 -15.08 -2.69
C PRO A 47 8.26 -13.75 -1.91
N ALA A 48 8.64 -12.62 -2.52
CA ALA A 48 8.76 -11.32 -1.85
C ALA A 48 7.47 -10.92 -1.11
N LEU A 49 6.31 -11.02 -1.74
CA LEU A 49 5.04 -10.64 -1.09
C LEU A 49 4.68 -11.58 0.08
N LYS A 50 5.09 -12.86 0.03
CA LYS A 50 4.91 -13.81 1.14
C LYS A 50 5.79 -13.43 2.33
N ASP A 51 7.04 -13.02 2.06
CA ASP A 51 7.98 -12.58 3.09
C ASP A 51 7.51 -11.28 3.74
N ILE A 52 7.10 -10.30 2.93
CA ILE A 52 6.47 -9.04 3.40
C ILE A 52 5.27 -9.33 4.31
N ARG A 53 4.35 -10.20 3.88
CA ARG A 53 3.20 -10.61 4.69
C ARG A 53 3.64 -11.23 6.02
N GLY A 54 4.67 -12.08 6.00
CA GLY A 54 5.23 -12.71 7.19
C GLY A 54 5.73 -11.71 8.22
N VAL A 55 6.43 -10.68 7.76
CA VAL A 55 6.93 -9.58 8.63
C VAL A 55 5.77 -8.72 9.14
N LEU A 56 4.85 -8.33 8.27
CA LEU A 56 3.71 -7.49 8.65
C LEU A 56 2.82 -8.11 9.72
N LYS A 57 2.73 -9.44 9.81
CA LYS A 57 1.99 -10.13 10.88
C LYS A 57 2.47 -9.82 12.29
N ASN A 58 3.71 -9.37 12.44
CA ASN A 58 4.29 -9.01 13.73
C ASN A 58 3.98 -7.55 14.14
N LEU A 59 3.36 -6.77 13.26
CA LEU A 59 2.95 -5.40 13.58
C LEU A 59 1.69 -5.40 14.43
N THR A 60 1.70 -4.59 15.48
CA THR A 60 0.54 -4.33 16.32
C THR A 60 0.25 -2.84 16.35
N GLY A 61 -1.03 -2.47 16.18
CA GLY A 61 -1.42 -1.06 16.16
C GLY A 61 -1.39 -0.40 14.78
N LEU A 62 -1.12 -1.18 13.71
CA LEU A 62 -1.37 -0.72 12.36
C LEU A 62 -2.88 -0.52 12.17
N ASN A 63 -3.27 0.63 11.62
CA ASN A 63 -4.67 0.95 11.43
C ASN A 63 -5.30 0.16 10.28
N GLU A 64 -4.59 0.05 9.16
CA GLU A 64 -5.06 -0.67 7.97
C GLU A 64 -3.89 -0.99 7.03
N LEU A 65 -3.99 -2.12 6.34
CA LEU A 65 -3.17 -2.43 5.17
C LEU A 65 -4.01 -2.22 3.91
N VAL A 66 -3.57 -1.35 3.02
CA VAL A 66 -4.22 -1.09 1.72
C VAL A 66 -3.39 -1.74 0.63
N ILE A 67 -3.98 -2.68 -0.09
CA ILE A 67 -3.39 -3.30 -1.29
C ILE A 67 -4.03 -2.64 -2.51
N ALA A 68 -3.28 -1.78 -3.19
CA ALA A 68 -3.73 -1.17 -4.45
C ALA A 68 -3.45 -2.14 -5.60
N LEU A 69 -4.40 -3.06 -5.82
CA LEU A 69 -4.27 -4.21 -6.70
C LEU A 69 -4.65 -3.89 -8.13
N SER A 70 -3.77 -4.22 -9.07
CA SER A 70 -4.11 -4.37 -10.49
C SER A 70 -4.38 -5.83 -10.78
N ALA A 71 -5.62 -6.16 -11.17
CA ALA A 71 -6.06 -7.53 -11.45
C ALA A 71 -6.89 -7.58 -12.74
N LYS A 72 -6.91 -8.74 -13.39
CA LYS A 72 -7.65 -8.96 -14.64
C LYS A 72 -9.05 -9.48 -14.40
N THR A 73 -9.25 -10.21 -13.29
CA THR A 73 -10.53 -10.89 -13.01
C THR A 73 -10.95 -10.75 -11.55
N VAL A 74 -12.24 -10.97 -11.29
CA VAL A 74 -12.82 -10.98 -9.94
C VAL A 74 -12.22 -12.10 -9.09
N GLU A 75 -11.88 -13.25 -9.70
CA GLU A 75 -11.27 -14.39 -9.04
C GLU A 75 -9.90 -14.03 -8.49
N GLN A 76 -9.09 -13.28 -9.24
CA GLN A 76 -7.81 -12.75 -8.77
C GLN A 76 -7.99 -11.83 -7.56
N VAL A 77 -9.00 -10.98 -7.57
CA VAL A 77 -9.31 -10.10 -6.42
C VAL A 77 -9.72 -10.92 -5.20
N LYS A 78 -10.54 -11.96 -5.37
CA LYS A 78 -10.93 -12.88 -4.28
C LYS A 78 -9.72 -13.60 -3.71
N SER A 79 -8.86 -14.13 -4.57
CA SER A 79 -7.61 -14.78 -4.17
C SER A 79 -6.68 -13.83 -3.38
N ALA A 80 -6.54 -12.59 -3.85
CA ALA A 80 -5.75 -11.58 -3.14
C ALA A 80 -6.32 -11.27 -1.75
N LYS A 81 -7.65 -11.17 -1.59
CA LYS A 81 -8.29 -11.01 -0.29
C LYS A 81 -7.97 -12.19 0.62
N SER A 82 -8.20 -13.42 0.16
CA SER A 82 -7.92 -14.63 0.94
C SER A 82 -6.45 -14.77 1.33
N PHE A 83 -5.52 -14.29 0.51
CA PHE A 83 -4.11 -14.26 0.86
C PHE A 83 -3.83 -13.48 2.15
N PHE A 84 -4.61 -12.45 2.45
CA PHE A 84 -4.43 -11.60 3.63
C PHE A 84 -5.42 -11.87 4.77
N ASP A 85 -6.28 -12.88 4.70
CA ASP A 85 -7.33 -13.16 5.70
C ASP A 85 -6.80 -13.35 7.14
N SER A 86 -5.54 -13.74 7.30
CA SER A 86 -4.94 -14.01 8.61
C SER A 86 -4.13 -12.84 9.18
N MET A 87 -4.32 -11.62 8.68
CA MET A 87 -3.63 -10.44 9.21
C MET A 87 -4.27 -9.97 10.53
N PRO A 88 -3.47 -9.47 11.50
CA PRO A 88 -3.97 -9.01 12.80
C PRO A 88 -4.62 -7.62 12.77
N PHE A 89 -4.77 -7.02 11.61
CA PHE A 89 -5.36 -5.71 11.37
C PHE A 89 -6.23 -5.74 10.09
N PRO A 90 -7.11 -4.75 9.89
CA PRO A 90 -7.94 -4.67 8.69
C PRO A 90 -7.10 -4.62 7.41
N VAL A 91 -7.52 -5.36 6.39
CA VAL A 91 -6.93 -5.30 5.05
C VAL A 91 -7.97 -4.84 4.04
N HIS A 92 -7.65 -3.80 3.31
CA HIS A 92 -8.45 -3.29 2.20
C HIS A 92 -7.78 -3.62 0.87
N VAL A 93 -8.41 -4.44 0.05
CA VAL A 93 -7.95 -4.71 -1.32
C VAL A 93 -8.74 -3.83 -2.26
N GLN A 94 -8.09 -2.77 -2.75
CA GLN A 94 -8.61 -1.86 -3.75
C GLN A 94 -8.28 -2.39 -5.15
N TRP A 95 -9.30 -2.81 -5.90
CA TRP A 95 -9.12 -3.18 -7.31
C TRP A 95 -9.06 -1.93 -8.18
N THR A 96 -7.84 -1.46 -8.47
CA THR A 96 -7.58 -0.14 -9.06
C THR A 96 -8.04 -0.01 -10.51
N ASN A 97 -8.06 -1.10 -11.26
CA ASN A 97 -8.48 -1.15 -12.66
C ASN A 97 -9.83 -1.88 -12.85
N SER A 98 -10.67 -1.91 -11.82
CA SER A 98 -12.02 -2.49 -11.95
C SER A 98 -12.89 -1.68 -12.92
N PRO A 99 -13.83 -2.33 -13.62
CA PRO A 99 -14.74 -1.61 -14.52
C PRO A 99 -15.46 -0.44 -13.84
N SER A 100 -15.92 -0.63 -12.61
CA SER A 100 -16.62 0.41 -11.84
C SER A 100 -15.72 1.61 -11.48
N VAL A 101 -14.46 1.37 -11.14
CA VAL A 101 -13.49 2.45 -10.89
C VAL A 101 -13.21 3.22 -12.19
N ILE A 102 -13.00 2.51 -13.30
CA ILE A 102 -12.77 3.13 -14.60
C ILE A 102 -13.99 3.98 -15.02
N GLU A 103 -15.19 3.47 -14.84
CA GLU A 103 -16.42 4.20 -15.15
C GLU A 103 -16.57 5.46 -14.28
N LEU A 104 -16.31 5.34 -12.99
CA LEU A 104 -16.33 6.47 -12.06
C LEU A 104 -15.36 7.57 -12.52
N LEU A 105 -14.11 7.21 -12.82
CA LEU A 105 -13.10 8.17 -13.24
C LEU A 105 -13.48 8.84 -14.58
N LYS A 106 -13.98 8.07 -15.55
CA LYS A 106 -14.52 8.62 -16.81
C LYS A 106 -15.66 9.60 -16.58
N SER A 107 -16.52 9.36 -15.60
CA SER A 107 -17.60 10.27 -15.27
C SER A 107 -17.10 11.61 -14.75
N GLN A 108 -15.98 11.61 -14.01
CA GLN A 108 -15.36 12.81 -13.47
C GLN A 108 -14.60 13.60 -14.55
N GLU A 109 -14.06 12.95 -15.56
CA GLU A 109 -13.42 13.63 -16.70
C GLU A 109 -14.37 14.53 -17.47
N LYS A 110 -15.65 14.13 -17.57
CA LYS A 110 -16.72 14.96 -18.15
C LYS A 110 -16.90 16.29 -17.39
N ASN A 111 -16.45 16.36 -16.13
CA ASN A 111 -16.45 17.56 -15.30
C ASN A 111 -15.14 18.36 -15.37
N GLY A 112 -14.27 18.06 -16.35
CA GLY A 112 -13.00 18.77 -16.58
C GLY A 112 -11.83 18.30 -15.72
N LEU A 113 -11.95 17.17 -15.04
CA LEU A 113 -10.88 16.57 -14.27
C LEU A 113 -10.22 15.44 -15.07
N GLU A 114 -8.99 15.64 -15.53
CA GLU A 114 -8.19 14.56 -16.15
C GLU A 114 -7.68 13.59 -15.08
N LEU A 115 -8.48 12.57 -14.77
CA LEU A 115 -8.18 11.58 -13.73
C LEU A 115 -7.70 10.23 -14.30
N LEU A 116 -7.93 9.99 -15.59
CA LEU A 116 -7.49 8.78 -16.28
C LEU A 116 -6.08 9.01 -16.86
N GLY A 117 -5.08 8.85 -15.99
CA GLY A 117 -3.71 8.71 -16.47
C GLY A 117 -3.45 7.33 -17.07
N THR A 118 -2.23 7.11 -17.55
CA THR A 118 -1.80 5.77 -17.99
C THR A 118 -1.85 4.81 -16.79
N PRO A 119 -2.58 3.68 -16.89
CA PRO A 119 -2.59 2.67 -15.84
C PRO A 119 -1.16 2.21 -15.51
N GLY A 120 -0.81 2.24 -14.22
CA GLY A 120 0.52 1.88 -13.77
C GLY A 120 0.66 2.05 -12.26
N LYS A 121 1.88 1.90 -11.76
CA LYS A 121 2.19 2.00 -10.32
C LYS A 121 1.74 3.33 -9.72
N GLY A 122 2.06 4.46 -10.39
CA GLY A 122 1.68 5.80 -9.91
C GLY A 122 0.17 5.95 -9.77
N TRP A 123 -0.59 5.42 -10.72
CA TRP A 123 -2.06 5.44 -10.68
C TRP A 123 -2.63 4.60 -9.54
N ALA A 124 -2.05 3.42 -9.30
CA ALA A 124 -2.43 2.57 -8.17
C ALA A 124 -2.09 3.24 -6.82
N VAL A 125 -0.93 3.86 -6.72
CA VAL A 125 -0.51 4.63 -5.53
C VAL A 125 -1.48 5.78 -5.26
N TRP A 126 -1.81 6.57 -6.27
CA TRP A 126 -2.75 7.69 -6.14
C TRP A 126 -4.11 7.25 -5.58
N GLN A 127 -4.70 6.20 -6.15
CA GLN A 127 -5.96 5.64 -5.64
C GLN A 127 -5.81 5.09 -4.22
N GLY A 128 -4.73 4.35 -3.96
CA GLY A 128 -4.45 3.77 -2.65
C GLY A 128 -4.27 4.81 -1.55
N ILE A 129 -3.62 5.93 -1.85
CA ILE A 129 -3.51 7.07 -0.93
C ILE A 129 -4.91 7.61 -0.60
N GLY A 130 -5.77 7.82 -1.61
CA GLY A 130 -7.14 8.27 -1.39
C GLY A 130 -7.95 7.33 -0.50
N VAL A 131 -7.69 6.02 -0.55
CA VAL A 131 -8.32 5.04 0.35
C VAL A 131 -7.73 5.12 1.75
N ALA A 132 -6.40 5.11 1.89
CA ALA A 132 -5.70 5.05 3.17
C ALA A 132 -5.92 6.31 4.03
N THR A 133 -5.92 7.50 3.42
CA THR A 133 -6.07 8.79 4.11
C THR A 133 -7.46 9.02 4.71
N ARG A 134 -8.45 8.19 4.35
CA ARG A 134 -9.78 8.26 4.99
C ARG A 134 -9.76 7.86 6.46
N LYS A 135 -8.76 7.09 6.88
CA LYS A 135 -8.69 6.49 8.21
C LYS A 135 -7.36 6.72 8.92
N SER A 136 -6.34 7.21 8.22
CA SER A 136 -5.00 7.32 8.76
C SER A 136 -4.37 8.67 8.49
N GLU A 137 -3.63 9.16 9.48
CA GLU A 137 -2.85 10.40 9.40
C GLU A 137 -1.52 10.21 8.67
N VAL A 138 -1.02 8.97 8.67
CA VAL A 138 0.25 8.59 8.05
C VAL A 138 0.02 7.44 7.09
N VAL A 139 0.60 7.52 5.91
CA VAL A 139 0.63 6.44 4.92
C VAL A 139 2.07 6.07 4.62
N ALA A 140 2.44 4.84 4.94
CA ALA A 140 3.74 4.26 4.58
C ALA A 140 3.59 3.48 3.28
N LEU A 141 4.38 3.84 2.26
CA LEU A 141 4.35 3.18 0.95
C LEU A 141 5.46 2.14 0.86
N PHE A 142 5.12 0.90 0.50
CA PHE A 142 6.07 -0.18 0.25
C PHE A 142 5.84 -0.80 -1.12
N ASP A 143 6.92 -1.23 -1.76
CA ASP A 143 6.85 -2.00 -3.00
C ASP A 143 6.59 -3.49 -2.70
N ALA A 144 5.79 -4.14 -3.54
CA ALA A 144 5.41 -5.55 -3.36
C ALA A 144 6.55 -6.56 -3.66
N ASP A 145 7.64 -6.10 -4.27
CA ASP A 145 8.77 -6.89 -4.77
C ASP A 145 10.05 -6.74 -3.96
N ILE A 146 10.00 -6.10 -2.80
CA ILE A 146 11.16 -5.95 -1.90
C ILE A 146 11.58 -7.33 -1.39
N ARG A 147 12.82 -7.75 -1.73
CA ARG A 147 13.34 -9.07 -1.38
C ARG A 147 14.03 -9.13 -0.01
N THR A 148 14.49 -8.01 0.50
CA THR A 148 15.21 -7.90 1.78
C THR A 148 14.34 -7.28 2.85
N PHE A 149 13.07 -7.67 2.89
CA PHE A 149 12.14 -7.18 3.89
C PHE A 149 12.37 -7.94 5.19
N SER A 150 12.95 -7.28 6.17
CA SER A 150 13.17 -7.84 7.52
C SER A 150 12.55 -6.93 8.57
N PRO A 151 12.18 -7.48 9.74
CA PRO A 151 11.67 -6.67 10.84
C PRO A 151 12.71 -5.69 11.33
#